data_cf6495b0ed48ae4f527f646dbe1d1fae
#
_entry.id   cf6495b0ed48ae4f527f646dbe1d1fae
#
_cell.length_a   1.000
_cell.length_b   1.000
_cell.length_c   1.000
_cell.angle_alpha   90.00
_cell.angle_beta   90.00
_cell.angle_gamma   90.00
#
_symmetry.space_group_name_H-M   'P 1'
#
loop_
_entity.id
_entity.type
_entity.pdbx_description
1 polymer ?
#
loop_
_entity_poly.entity_id
_entity_poly.type
_entity_poly.pdbx_seq_one_letter_code
_entity_poly.pdbx_strand_id
1 'polypeptide(L)'
;KAAMPRVRPHFAVKANPHVDVLRIFKEEGLCFEVASIAEIDAMIELDVNIETVFYSNPIKSPASVKRATEAGIKWFVVDTPEEVEKIAKINPAAKLYLRIEVSNEGSVWPLCGKFGARLSGVTAVIESAKTHGMSLTGATFHVGSQCNNISNWTKGISAVRELFDTLEDNGW
;
A
#
# COMPACT_ATOMS: atom_id res chain seq x y z
N LYS A 1 -11.81 -13.74 -10.56
CA LYS A 1 -12.98 -13.05 -9.93
C LYS A 1 -14.02 -14.06 -9.40
N ALA A 2 -14.34 -15.14 -10.13
CA ALA A 2 -15.37 -16.12 -9.70
C ALA A 2 -15.02 -16.82 -8.36
N ALA A 3 -13.75 -17.19 -8.16
CA ALA A 3 -13.31 -17.90 -6.95
C ALA A 3 -13.19 -16.99 -5.71
N MET A 4 -12.92 -15.70 -5.90
CA MET A 4 -12.74 -14.72 -4.83
C MET A 4 -13.45 -13.41 -5.19
N PRO A 5 -14.78 -13.32 -5.06
CA PRO A 5 -15.57 -12.17 -5.54
C PRO A 5 -15.27 -10.84 -4.81
N ARG A 6 -14.76 -10.93 -3.57
CA ARG A 6 -14.36 -9.77 -2.76
C ARG A 6 -12.91 -9.32 -2.97
N VAL A 7 -12.13 -10.07 -3.76
CA VAL A 7 -10.74 -9.75 -4.05
C VAL A 7 -10.65 -8.95 -5.35
N ARG A 8 -9.99 -7.81 -5.27
CA ARG A 8 -9.68 -6.98 -6.44
C ARG A 8 -8.17 -7.06 -6.71
N PRO A 9 -7.76 -7.61 -7.86
CA PRO A 9 -6.34 -7.66 -8.19
C PRO A 9 -5.83 -6.27 -8.57
N HIS A 10 -4.65 -5.92 -8.04
CA HIS A 10 -3.90 -4.72 -8.40
C HIS A 10 -2.57 -5.14 -9.01
N PHE A 11 -2.23 -4.55 -10.15
CA PHE A 11 -0.95 -4.78 -10.80
C PHE A 11 0.06 -3.72 -10.36
N ALA A 12 1.23 -4.17 -9.88
CA ALA A 12 2.33 -3.28 -9.54
C ALA A 12 3.04 -2.82 -10.82
N VAL A 13 2.88 -1.55 -11.20
CA VAL A 13 3.39 -0.97 -12.45
C VAL A 13 4.91 -1.17 -12.60
N LYS A 14 5.65 -1.08 -11.50
CA LYS A 14 7.11 -1.33 -11.47
C LYS A 14 7.54 -2.69 -11.99
N ALA A 15 6.66 -3.69 -11.98
CA ALA A 15 6.99 -5.04 -12.46
C ALA A 15 7.13 -5.10 -13.98
N ASN A 16 6.28 -4.35 -14.70
CA ASN A 16 6.40 -4.14 -16.15
C ASN A 16 5.66 -2.86 -16.54
N PRO A 17 6.36 -1.73 -16.73
CA PRO A 17 5.75 -0.44 -17.07
C PRO A 17 5.47 -0.27 -18.57
N HIS A 18 5.61 -1.32 -19.40
CA HIS A 18 5.36 -1.22 -20.82
C HIS A 18 3.91 -0.86 -21.11
N VAL A 19 3.68 0.19 -21.88
CA VAL A 19 2.36 0.80 -22.12
C VAL A 19 1.33 -0.21 -22.65
N ASP A 20 1.72 -1.13 -23.54
CA ASP A 20 0.80 -2.11 -24.10
C ASP A 20 0.37 -3.16 -23.06
N VAL A 21 1.28 -3.53 -22.15
CA VAL A 21 0.94 -4.43 -21.01
C VAL A 21 -0.06 -3.75 -20.08
N LEU A 22 0.20 -2.50 -19.73
CA LEU A 22 -0.69 -1.72 -18.86
C LEU A 22 -2.06 -1.49 -19.49
N ARG A 23 -2.11 -1.26 -20.82
CA ARG A 23 -3.37 -1.11 -21.56
C ARG A 23 -4.20 -2.40 -21.51
N ILE A 24 -3.59 -3.55 -21.77
CA ILE A 24 -4.27 -4.85 -21.68
C ILE A 24 -4.83 -5.07 -20.27
N PHE A 25 -4.06 -4.79 -19.23
CA PHE A 25 -4.53 -4.95 -17.86
C PHE A 25 -5.67 -3.99 -17.49
N LYS A 26 -5.63 -2.75 -18.00
CA LYS A 26 -6.75 -1.81 -17.86
C LYS A 26 -8.02 -2.37 -18.53
N GLU A 27 -7.92 -2.85 -19.77
CA GLU A 27 -9.03 -3.43 -20.54
C GLU A 27 -9.62 -4.67 -19.84
N GLU A 28 -8.78 -5.49 -19.20
CA GLU A 28 -9.20 -6.63 -18.38
C GLU A 28 -9.77 -6.23 -17.00
N GLY A 29 -9.81 -4.93 -16.70
CA GLY A 29 -10.40 -4.38 -15.48
C GLY A 29 -9.57 -4.66 -14.22
N LEU A 30 -8.24 -4.72 -14.34
CA LEU A 30 -7.34 -4.71 -13.20
C LEU A 30 -7.21 -3.28 -12.65
N CYS A 31 -6.92 -3.19 -11.35
CA CYS A 31 -6.46 -1.95 -10.73
C CYS A 31 -4.93 -1.91 -10.71
N PHE A 32 -4.36 -0.80 -10.27
CA PHE A 32 -2.91 -0.60 -10.31
C PHE A 32 -2.35 -0.12 -8.96
N GLU A 33 -1.09 -0.48 -8.73
CA GLU A 33 -0.26 0.08 -7.67
C GLU A 33 0.92 0.84 -8.31
N VAL A 34 1.18 2.04 -7.80
CA VAL A 34 2.28 2.89 -8.26
C VAL A 34 3.26 3.16 -7.13
N ALA A 35 4.52 3.39 -7.48
CA ALA A 35 5.61 3.64 -6.55
C ALA A 35 6.46 4.88 -6.89
N SER A 36 6.18 5.56 -7.99
CA SER A 36 6.92 6.72 -8.48
C SER A 36 6.04 7.72 -9.23
N ILE A 37 6.55 8.93 -9.44
CA ILE A 37 5.88 9.97 -10.25
C ILE A 37 5.69 9.49 -11.69
N ALA A 38 6.70 8.87 -12.30
CA ALA A 38 6.60 8.37 -13.66
C ALA A 38 5.49 7.30 -13.82
N GLU A 39 5.30 6.46 -12.80
CA GLU A 39 4.20 5.49 -12.82
C GLU A 39 2.83 6.16 -12.64
N ILE A 40 2.73 7.22 -11.85
CA ILE A 40 1.51 8.05 -11.73
C ILE A 40 1.17 8.67 -13.09
N ASP A 41 2.16 9.27 -13.75
CA ASP A 41 1.96 9.91 -15.04
C ASP A 41 1.52 8.89 -16.11
N ALA A 42 2.09 7.70 -16.11
CA ALA A 42 1.66 6.61 -16.99
C ALA A 42 0.19 6.21 -16.76
N MET A 43 -0.29 6.21 -15.51
CA MET A 43 -1.71 5.93 -15.22
C MET A 43 -2.62 7.04 -15.75
N ILE A 44 -2.19 8.29 -15.68
CA ILE A 44 -2.93 9.43 -16.22
C ILE A 44 -2.98 9.35 -17.75
N GLU A 45 -1.85 9.12 -18.41
CA GLU A 45 -1.76 8.99 -19.87
C GLU A 45 -2.62 7.85 -20.41
N LEU A 46 -2.74 6.76 -19.66
CA LEU A 46 -3.60 5.63 -19.99
C LEU A 46 -5.07 5.84 -19.61
N ASP A 47 -5.44 7.00 -19.07
CA ASP A 47 -6.80 7.27 -18.59
C ASP A 47 -7.32 6.18 -17.65
N VAL A 48 -6.51 5.78 -16.68
CA VAL A 48 -6.89 4.85 -15.61
C VAL A 48 -7.75 5.60 -14.61
N ASN A 49 -8.76 4.94 -14.04
CA ASN A 49 -9.50 5.52 -12.91
C ASN A 49 -8.59 5.70 -11.69
N ILE A 50 -8.04 6.89 -11.53
CA ILE A 50 -7.04 7.25 -10.53
C ILE A 50 -7.53 7.02 -9.09
N GLU A 51 -8.83 7.11 -8.82
CA GLU A 51 -9.39 6.84 -7.50
C GLU A 51 -9.20 5.39 -7.03
N THR A 52 -8.93 4.47 -7.97
CA THR A 52 -8.67 3.05 -7.70
C THR A 52 -7.18 2.72 -7.62
N VAL A 53 -6.32 3.70 -7.83
CA VAL A 53 -4.86 3.51 -7.79
C VAL A 53 -4.35 3.64 -6.35
N PHE A 54 -3.46 2.74 -5.96
CA PHE A 54 -2.81 2.74 -4.65
C PHE A 54 -1.36 3.22 -4.79
N TYR A 55 -0.93 4.16 -3.95
CA TYR A 55 0.47 4.54 -3.86
C TYR A 55 1.18 3.68 -2.81
N SER A 56 1.83 2.62 -3.29
CA SER A 56 2.32 1.51 -2.46
C SER A 56 3.81 1.58 -2.09
N ASN A 57 4.51 2.70 -2.34
CA ASN A 57 5.86 2.91 -1.83
C ASN A 57 5.81 3.49 -0.40
N PRO A 58 6.30 2.78 0.64
CA PRO A 58 6.25 3.28 2.02
C PRO A 58 6.99 4.60 2.24
N ILE A 59 8.07 4.84 1.50
CA ILE A 59 8.85 6.08 1.59
C ILE A 59 8.61 6.92 0.34
N LYS A 60 7.99 8.09 0.51
CA LYS A 60 7.65 9.02 -0.58
C LYS A 60 8.30 10.37 -0.37
N SER A 61 8.84 10.99 -1.42
CA SER A 61 9.24 12.39 -1.34
C SER A 61 8.01 13.30 -1.20
N PRO A 62 8.14 14.49 -0.58
CA PRO A 62 7.04 15.46 -0.56
C PRO A 62 6.51 15.80 -1.97
N ALA A 63 7.39 15.90 -2.96
CA ALA A 63 7.02 16.14 -4.36
C ALA A 63 6.17 14.99 -4.91
N SER A 64 6.49 13.74 -4.58
CA SER A 64 5.72 12.58 -5.01
C SER A 64 4.34 12.51 -4.36
N VAL A 65 4.24 12.86 -3.07
CA VAL A 65 2.93 12.96 -2.38
C VAL A 65 2.09 14.06 -3.00
N LYS A 66 2.69 15.23 -3.27
CA LYS A 66 2.00 16.34 -3.94
C LYS A 66 1.48 15.94 -5.32
N ARG A 67 2.35 15.33 -6.16
CA ARG A 67 1.97 14.88 -7.50
C ARG A 67 0.83 13.86 -7.47
N ALA A 68 0.90 12.87 -6.56
CA ALA A 68 -0.15 11.88 -6.36
C ALA A 68 -1.49 12.53 -5.95
N THR A 69 -1.43 13.51 -5.05
CA THR A 69 -2.61 14.27 -4.60
C THR A 69 -3.24 15.08 -5.74
N GLU A 70 -2.43 15.78 -6.53
CA GLU A 70 -2.86 16.55 -7.70
C GLU A 70 -3.49 15.64 -8.77
N ALA A 71 -2.98 14.42 -8.91
CA ALA A 71 -3.55 13.40 -9.80
C ALA A 71 -4.89 12.83 -9.30
N GLY A 72 -5.23 12.99 -8.01
CA GLY A 72 -6.46 12.46 -7.41
C GLY A 72 -6.30 11.10 -6.74
N ILE A 73 -5.08 10.62 -6.51
CA ILE A 73 -4.83 9.39 -5.74
C ILE A 73 -5.27 9.62 -4.29
N LYS A 74 -6.07 8.68 -3.78
CA LYS A 74 -6.63 8.74 -2.42
C LYS A 74 -5.91 7.83 -1.43
N TRP A 75 -5.22 6.76 -1.90
CA TRP A 75 -4.72 5.66 -1.09
C TRP A 75 -3.21 5.69 -0.98
N PHE A 76 -2.68 5.83 0.24
CA PHE A 76 -1.25 5.95 0.51
C PHE A 76 -0.82 4.94 1.57
N VAL A 77 0.22 4.15 1.28
CA VAL A 77 0.84 3.27 2.25
C VAL A 77 1.73 4.05 3.21
N VAL A 78 1.73 3.65 4.47
CA VAL A 78 2.61 4.17 5.52
C VAL A 78 3.17 3.02 6.34
N ASP A 79 4.35 3.20 6.92
CA ASP A 79 4.97 2.28 7.87
C ASP A 79 5.73 2.97 9.00
N THR A 80 5.73 4.32 9.02
CA THR A 80 6.32 5.13 10.10
C THR A 80 5.45 6.35 10.43
N PRO A 81 5.54 6.89 11.66
CA PRO A 81 4.85 8.12 12.06
C PRO A 81 5.22 9.33 11.19
N GLU A 82 6.50 9.44 10.79
CA GLU A 82 7.01 10.56 9.99
C GLU A 82 6.39 10.56 8.59
N GLU A 83 6.10 9.39 8.03
CA GLU A 83 5.42 9.29 6.74
C GLU A 83 3.96 9.73 6.85
N VAL A 84 3.28 9.38 7.96
CA VAL A 84 1.92 9.86 8.27
C VAL A 84 1.91 11.39 8.36
N GLU A 85 2.80 11.98 9.16
CA GLU A 85 2.91 13.44 9.33
C GLU A 85 3.16 14.16 8.00
N LYS A 86 4.06 13.61 7.18
CA LYS A 86 4.37 14.16 5.85
C LYS A 86 3.15 14.18 4.94
N ILE A 87 2.40 13.07 4.89
CA ILE A 87 1.19 12.97 4.06
C ILE A 87 0.12 13.91 4.61
N ALA A 88 -0.10 13.96 5.91
CA ALA A 88 -1.08 14.82 6.55
C ALA A 88 -0.87 16.31 6.22
N LYS A 89 0.38 16.76 6.19
CA LYS A 89 0.74 18.15 5.81
C LYS A 89 0.40 18.50 4.36
N ILE A 90 0.38 17.52 3.46
CA ILE A 90 0.19 17.74 2.01
C ILE A 90 -1.24 17.38 1.58
N ASN A 91 -1.77 16.29 2.11
CA ASN A 91 -3.10 15.77 1.79
C ASN A 91 -3.80 15.22 3.04
N PRO A 92 -4.42 16.07 3.86
CA PRO A 92 -5.11 15.64 5.07
C PRO A 92 -6.35 14.76 4.81
N ALA A 93 -6.84 14.70 3.56
CA ALA A 93 -7.96 13.85 3.15
C ALA A 93 -7.52 12.47 2.64
N ALA A 94 -6.22 12.18 2.62
CA ALA A 94 -5.70 10.90 2.17
C ALA A 94 -6.19 9.75 3.06
N LYS A 95 -6.43 8.61 2.44
CA LYS A 95 -6.70 7.34 3.11
C LYS A 95 -5.40 6.57 3.28
N LEU A 96 -5.06 6.28 4.52
CA LEU A 96 -3.84 5.54 4.82
C LEU A 96 -4.12 4.05 4.94
N TYR A 97 -3.13 3.23 4.54
CA TYR A 97 -3.09 1.81 4.89
C TYR A 97 -1.69 1.47 5.40
N LEU A 98 -1.67 0.74 6.52
CA LEU A 98 -0.45 0.42 7.26
C LEU A 98 0.25 -0.79 6.62
N ARG A 99 1.52 -0.65 6.28
CA ARG A 99 2.35 -1.79 5.92
C ARG A 99 3.01 -2.35 7.17
N ILE A 100 2.76 -3.63 7.45
CA ILE A 100 3.41 -4.37 8.55
C ILE A 100 4.55 -5.24 8.03
N GLU A 101 5.57 -5.43 8.86
CA GLU A 101 6.64 -6.37 8.61
C GLU A 101 6.15 -7.80 8.85
N VAL A 102 6.46 -8.71 7.93
CA VAL A 102 6.19 -10.15 8.05
C VAL A 102 7.40 -10.96 7.64
N SER A 103 7.42 -12.25 7.98
CA SER A 103 8.50 -13.15 7.56
C SER A 103 8.64 -13.20 6.04
N ASN A 104 9.87 -13.13 5.57
CA ASN A 104 10.25 -13.32 4.16
C ASN A 104 11.07 -14.59 3.94
N GLU A 105 11.04 -15.53 4.88
CA GLU A 105 11.73 -16.80 4.78
C GLU A 105 11.30 -17.58 3.53
N GLY A 106 12.26 -18.09 2.75
CA GLY A 106 11.97 -18.78 1.50
C GLY A 106 11.66 -17.89 0.30
N SER A 107 11.83 -16.57 0.41
CA SER A 107 11.82 -15.67 -0.74
C SER A 107 13.20 -15.59 -1.39
N VAL A 108 13.25 -15.46 -2.72
CA VAL A 108 14.50 -15.24 -3.45
C VAL A 108 15.12 -13.89 -3.10
N TRP A 109 14.27 -12.88 -2.89
CA TRP A 109 14.70 -11.55 -2.48
C TRP A 109 13.91 -11.09 -1.25
N PRO A 110 14.47 -11.23 -0.03
CA PRO A 110 13.81 -10.80 1.19
C PRO A 110 13.79 -9.28 1.31
N LEU A 111 12.69 -8.75 1.84
CA LEU A 111 12.47 -7.33 2.10
C LEU A 111 12.31 -7.02 3.60
N CYS A 112 12.45 -8.04 4.46
CA CYS A 112 12.41 -7.86 5.91
C CYS A 112 13.53 -6.94 6.38
N GLY A 113 13.23 -6.09 7.35
CA GLY A 113 14.16 -5.07 7.86
C GLY A 113 14.33 -3.84 6.95
N LYS A 114 13.70 -3.81 5.77
CA LYS A 114 13.74 -2.66 4.86
C LYS A 114 12.45 -1.85 4.89
N PHE A 115 11.32 -2.50 4.93
CA PHE A 115 9.99 -1.89 4.90
C PHE A 115 9.02 -2.62 5.82
N GLY A 116 8.01 -1.87 6.26
CA GLY A 116 6.95 -2.34 7.12
C GLY A 116 7.20 -2.03 8.59
N ALA A 117 6.17 -1.56 9.27
CA ALA A 117 6.22 -1.35 10.70
C ALA A 117 6.37 -2.69 11.42
N ARG A 118 7.31 -2.79 12.35
CA ARG A 118 7.37 -3.91 13.29
C ARG A 118 6.18 -3.82 14.25
N LEU A 119 5.71 -4.93 14.79
CA LEU A 119 4.60 -4.94 15.72
C LEU A 119 4.78 -3.94 16.88
N SER A 120 6.00 -3.79 17.38
CA SER A 120 6.34 -2.81 18.41
C SER A 120 6.21 -1.34 17.98
N GLY A 121 6.24 -1.07 16.68
CA GLY A 121 6.13 0.28 16.10
C GLY A 121 4.73 0.62 15.57
N VAL A 122 3.86 -0.37 15.44
CA VAL A 122 2.51 -0.20 14.88
C VAL A 122 1.70 0.83 15.65
N THR A 123 1.71 0.76 16.97
CA THR A 123 0.99 1.71 17.85
C THR A 123 1.40 3.17 17.58
N ALA A 124 2.69 3.43 17.37
CA ALA A 124 3.17 4.78 17.09
C ALA A 124 2.64 5.33 15.75
N VAL A 125 2.52 4.49 14.72
CA VAL A 125 1.95 4.88 13.43
C VAL A 125 0.45 5.18 13.57
N ILE A 126 -0.27 4.35 14.32
CA ILE A 126 -1.69 4.51 14.61
C ILE A 126 -1.94 5.83 15.37
N GLU A 127 -1.20 6.08 16.45
CA GLU A 127 -1.31 7.32 17.25
C GLU A 127 -0.96 8.56 16.42
N SER A 128 0.03 8.47 15.53
CA SER A 128 0.33 9.56 14.58
C SER A 128 -0.86 9.82 13.63
N ALA A 129 -1.49 8.77 13.09
CA ALA A 129 -2.68 8.94 12.26
C ALA A 129 -3.83 9.60 13.03
N LYS A 130 -4.11 9.18 14.27
CA LYS A 130 -5.10 9.82 15.15
C LYS A 130 -4.80 11.30 15.38
N THR A 131 -3.56 11.59 15.79
CA THR A 131 -3.12 12.96 16.11
C THR A 131 -3.30 13.92 14.94
N HIS A 132 -3.10 13.43 13.72
CA HIS A 132 -3.25 14.22 12.50
C HIS A 132 -4.64 14.13 11.88
N GLY A 133 -5.60 13.45 12.52
CA GLY A 133 -6.96 13.27 12.00
C GLY A 133 -7.03 12.48 10.69
N MET A 134 -6.02 11.64 10.42
CA MET A 134 -5.94 10.83 9.20
C MET A 134 -6.76 9.55 9.33
N SER A 135 -7.40 9.15 8.24
CA SER A 135 -8.15 7.89 8.16
C SER A 135 -7.22 6.72 7.87
N LEU A 136 -7.01 5.84 8.85
CA LEU A 136 -6.32 4.56 8.65
C LEU A 136 -7.36 3.49 8.28
N THR A 137 -7.36 3.04 7.03
CA THR A 137 -8.47 2.28 6.42
C THR A 137 -8.10 0.85 6.05
N GLY A 138 -6.88 0.43 6.30
CA GLY A 138 -6.46 -0.92 5.97
C GLY A 138 -5.03 -1.23 6.36
N ALA A 139 -4.65 -2.48 6.10
CA ALA A 139 -3.29 -2.95 6.29
C ALA A 139 -2.80 -3.74 5.08
N THR A 140 -1.48 -3.81 4.91
CA THR A 140 -0.80 -4.57 3.87
C THR A 140 0.48 -5.20 4.38
N PHE A 141 0.96 -6.23 3.70
CA PHE A 141 2.25 -6.85 3.95
C PHE A 141 2.87 -7.36 2.65
N HIS A 142 4.16 -7.69 2.69
CA HIS A 142 4.87 -8.26 1.56
C HIS A 142 5.76 -9.41 2.02
N VAL A 143 5.56 -10.59 1.47
CA VAL A 143 6.27 -11.82 1.87
C VAL A 143 7.66 -12.00 1.23
N GLY A 144 8.16 -10.98 0.53
CA GLY A 144 9.39 -11.06 -0.26
C GLY A 144 9.13 -11.44 -1.73
N SER A 145 10.07 -11.08 -2.61
CA SER A 145 9.94 -11.38 -4.04
C SER A 145 10.18 -12.87 -4.30
N GLN A 146 9.39 -13.49 -5.18
CA GLN A 146 9.40 -14.91 -5.50
C GLN A 146 9.43 -15.79 -4.22
N CYS A 147 8.48 -15.54 -3.32
CA CYS A 147 8.33 -16.32 -2.09
C CYS A 147 7.77 -17.71 -2.41
N ASN A 148 8.54 -18.76 -2.11
CA ASN A 148 8.14 -20.15 -2.27
C ASN A 148 7.55 -20.76 -0.99
N ASN A 149 7.52 -20.00 0.11
CA ASN A 149 6.97 -20.45 1.39
C ASN A 149 5.53 -19.94 1.57
N ILE A 150 4.56 -20.80 1.24
CA ILE A 150 3.12 -20.47 1.35
C ILE A 150 2.73 -20.07 2.78
N SER A 151 3.40 -20.59 3.82
CA SER A 151 3.10 -20.26 5.21
C SER A 151 3.28 -18.77 5.54
N ASN A 152 4.13 -18.04 4.80
CA ASN A 152 4.30 -16.60 5.00
C ASN A 152 3.04 -15.80 4.67
N TRP A 153 2.25 -16.27 3.69
CA TRP A 153 0.96 -15.67 3.37
C TRP A 153 -0.05 -15.88 4.51
N THR A 154 -0.11 -17.10 5.06
CA THR A 154 -0.97 -17.39 6.20
C THR A 154 -0.57 -16.56 7.43
N LYS A 155 0.73 -16.50 7.75
CA LYS A 155 1.25 -15.68 8.85
C LYS A 155 0.92 -14.19 8.66
N GLY A 156 1.10 -13.67 7.43
CA GLY A 156 0.80 -12.28 7.11
C GLY A 156 -0.69 -11.96 7.27
N ILE A 157 -1.57 -12.82 6.79
CA ILE A 157 -3.04 -12.67 6.94
C ILE A 157 -3.42 -12.70 8.43
N SER A 158 -2.86 -13.63 9.21
CA SER A 158 -3.12 -13.72 10.66
C SER A 158 -2.66 -12.46 11.38
N ALA A 159 -1.47 -11.93 11.06
CA ALA A 159 -0.96 -10.70 11.66
C ALA A 159 -1.84 -9.46 11.33
N VAL A 160 -2.35 -9.37 10.11
CA VAL A 160 -3.31 -8.31 9.73
C VAL A 160 -4.62 -8.47 10.50
N ARG A 161 -5.11 -9.69 10.70
CA ARG A 161 -6.32 -9.94 11.48
C ARG A 161 -6.14 -9.51 12.93
N GLU A 162 -5.06 -9.94 13.59
CA GLU A 162 -4.73 -9.53 14.96
C GLU A 162 -4.62 -8.01 15.10
N LEU A 163 -4.07 -7.34 14.07
CA LEU A 163 -4.02 -5.88 14.02
C LEU A 163 -5.43 -5.28 13.99
N PHE A 164 -6.34 -5.80 13.17
CA PHE A 164 -7.71 -5.29 13.11
C PHE A 164 -8.47 -5.53 14.42
N ASP A 165 -8.36 -6.73 15.00
CA ASP A 165 -8.96 -7.04 16.29
C ASP A 165 -8.46 -6.03 17.37
N THR A 166 -7.15 -5.74 17.39
CA THR A 166 -6.55 -4.75 18.29
C THR A 166 -7.08 -3.32 18.04
N LEU A 167 -7.29 -2.95 16.77
CA LEU A 167 -7.80 -1.63 16.41
C LEU A 167 -9.26 -1.46 16.84
N GLU A 168 -10.10 -2.46 16.60
CA GLU A 168 -11.51 -2.47 17.02
C GLU A 168 -11.64 -2.37 18.55
N ASP A 169 -10.83 -3.12 19.32
CA ASP A 169 -10.79 -3.07 20.77
C ASP A 169 -10.38 -1.68 21.31
N ASN A 170 -9.67 -0.89 20.52
CA ASN A 170 -9.24 0.48 20.85
C ASN A 170 -10.10 1.58 20.20
N GLY A 171 -11.24 1.23 19.62
CA GLY A 171 -12.23 2.20 19.13
C GLY A 171 -11.91 2.82 17.76
N TRP A 172 -11.26 2.05 16.91
CA TRP A 172 -11.02 2.43 15.48
C TRP A 172 -12.08 1.83 14.58
#